data_8344facf85d76662b6e9554ce13523fb
#
_entry.id   8344facf85d76662b6e9554ce13523fb
#
_cell.length_a   1.000
_cell.length_b   1.000
_cell.length_c   1.000
_cell.angle_alpha   90.00
_cell.angle_beta   90.00
_cell.angle_gamma   90.00
#
_symmetry.space_group_name_H-M   'P 1'
#
loop_
_entity.id
_entity.type
_entity.pdbx_description
1 polymer ?
#
loop_
_entity_poly.entity_id
_entity_poly.type
_entity_poly.pdbx_seq_one_letter_code
_entity_poly.pdbx_strand_id
1 'polypeptide(L)'
;MEENEKVSMVVAIYKSENFLDKLITSAINQTYKNIEIILVDDGSPDGSGKICDEYAKKDDRIKVIHKENGGVSSARNKALEIATGKWLVFVDGDDWLEPDCVEYMLRLVHETNSEMGMSLNNFTTRDRNQIVNDEIETWSPEKAACTMLYPYLAIGCWNKIFSLQFLKENNITFTHKLSGEGMVFIVTAAQYANHVGVGRRKVYNYRLNNENSAMTKYRVEMGTYAQKAINKIKSELVIKTPRLINACDWHIWKNYNFTLFLIIATDSKKENIALYKDCLKNNRRLFISANLKADLKLKTKIKNLIIGLFPIWYAKRSLKNQRKALKKDLME
;
A
#
# COMPACT_ATOMS: atom_id res chain seq x y z
N MET A 1 -15.20 -23.19 -6.28
CA MET A 1 -15.03 -21.82 -6.84
C MET A 1 -15.77 -21.83 -8.18
N GLU A 2 -16.61 -20.85 -8.46
CA GLU A 2 -17.12 -20.68 -9.81
C GLU A 2 -15.94 -20.31 -10.71
N GLU A 3 -15.51 -21.25 -11.56
CA GLU A 3 -14.31 -21.14 -12.40
C GLU A 3 -14.36 -20.02 -13.46
N ASN A 4 -15.41 -19.21 -13.46
CA ASN A 4 -15.70 -18.29 -14.57
C ASN A 4 -15.65 -16.78 -14.21
N GLU A 5 -15.22 -16.41 -13.02
CA GLU A 5 -15.16 -14.99 -12.62
C GLU A 5 -13.88 -14.32 -13.11
N LYS A 6 -13.99 -13.37 -14.00
CA LYS A 6 -12.83 -12.65 -14.53
C LYS A 6 -12.18 -11.76 -13.48
N VAL A 7 -10.85 -11.77 -13.40
CA VAL A 7 -10.04 -10.90 -12.54
C VAL A 7 -9.25 -9.92 -13.39
N SER A 8 -9.38 -8.62 -13.12
CA SER A 8 -8.54 -7.58 -13.71
C SER A 8 -7.31 -7.37 -12.83
N MET A 9 -6.13 -7.64 -13.37
CA MET A 9 -4.87 -7.34 -12.74
C MET A 9 -4.36 -5.99 -13.26
N VAL A 10 -4.21 -5.01 -12.38
CA VAL A 10 -3.82 -3.64 -12.72
C VAL A 10 -2.41 -3.36 -12.30
N VAL A 11 -1.57 -2.94 -13.26
CA VAL A 11 -0.18 -2.58 -13.04
C VAL A 11 0.05 -1.11 -13.42
N ALA A 12 0.40 -0.27 -12.46
CA ALA A 12 0.84 1.09 -12.71
C ALA A 12 2.36 1.10 -12.92
N ILE A 13 2.81 1.61 -14.06
CA ILE A 13 4.19 1.50 -14.52
C ILE A 13 4.78 2.90 -14.71
N TYR A 14 5.94 3.14 -14.10
CA TYR A 14 6.76 4.32 -14.36
C TYR A 14 8.22 4.03 -14.02
N LYS A 15 9.11 4.08 -15.03
CA LYS A 15 10.56 3.78 -14.88
C LYS A 15 10.83 2.40 -14.26
N SER A 16 10.22 1.37 -14.84
CA SER A 16 10.25 0.00 -14.30
C SER A 16 10.90 -1.00 -15.26
N GLU A 17 11.60 -0.57 -16.30
CA GLU A 17 12.15 -1.44 -17.37
C GLU A 17 12.92 -2.67 -16.82
N ASN A 18 13.70 -2.50 -15.74
CA ASN A 18 14.50 -3.56 -15.15
C ASN A 18 13.69 -4.61 -14.36
N PHE A 19 12.38 -4.38 -14.17
CA PHE A 19 11.54 -5.21 -13.32
C PHE A 19 10.37 -5.85 -14.08
N LEU A 20 9.98 -5.27 -15.21
CA LEU A 20 8.76 -5.64 -15.93
C LEU A 20 8.76 -7.08 -16.44
N ASP A 21 9.88 -7.60 -16.91
CA ASP A 21 9.94 -8.99 -17.39
C ASP A 21 9.53 -9.99 -16.30
N LYS A 22 10.06 -9.81 -15.09
CA LYS A 22 9.71 -10.68 -13.97
C LYS A 22 8.27 -10.49 -13.53
N LEU A 23 7.80 -9.24 -13.46
CA LEU A 23 6.43 -8.91 -13.11
C LEU A 23 5.45 -9.52 -14.10
N ILE A 24 5.57 -9.19 -15.38
CA ILE A 24 4.61 -9.59 -16.42
C ILE A 24 4.61 -11.13 -16.58
N THR A 25 5.80 -11.76 -16.56
CA THR A 25 5.90 -13.21 -16.57
C THR A 25 5.17 -13.85 -15.38
N SER A 26 5.28 -13.28 -14.17
CA SER A 26 4.56 -13.79 -13.01
C SER A 26 3.04 -13.58 -13.11
N ALA A 27 2.59 -12.53 -13.78
CA ALA A 27 1.18 -12.26 -14.04
C ALA A 27 0.59 -13.23 -15.10
N ILE A 28 1.31 -13.47 -16.18
CA ILE A 28 0.89 -14.42 -17.25
C ILE A 28 0.78 -15.85 -16.72
N ASN A 29 1.71 -16.24 -15.83
CA ASN A 29 1.83 -17.62 -15.32
C ASN A 29 0.97 -17.91 -14.07
N GLN A 30 -0.03 -17.07 -13.77
CA GLN A 30 -0.97 -17.39 -12.69
C GLN A 30 -1.68 -18.72 -12.93
N THR A 31 -1.93 -19.48 -11.85
CA THR A 31 -2.71 -20.74 -11.89
C THR A 31 -4.14 -20.47 -12.35
N TYR A 32 -4.75 -19.41 -11.88
CA TYR A 32 -6.06 -18.95 -12.32
C TYR A 32 -5.97 -18.29 -13.71
N LYS A 33 -6.73 -18.80 -14.69
CA LYS A 33 -6.57 -18.42 -16.11
C LYS A 33 -7.48 -17.31 -16.60
N ASN A 34 -8.66 -17.14 -15.99
CA ASN A 34 -9.62 -16.12 -16.43
C ASN A 34 -9.22 -14.73 -15.87
N ILE A 35 -8.11 -14.21 -16.39
CA ILE A 35 -7.55 -12.92 -16.02
C ILE A 35 -7.42 -12.00 -17.24
N GLU A 36 -7.51 -10.70 -17.02
CA GLU A 36 -6.96 -9.69 -17.91
C GLU A 36 -5.86 -8.92 -17.18
N ILE A 37 -4.82 -8.50 -17.88
CA ILE A 37 -3.66 -7.78 -17.34
C ILE A 37 -3.64 -6.39 -17.97
N ILE A 38 -3.87 -5.37 -17.17
CA ILE A 38 -3.93 -3.97 -17.62
C ILE A 38 -2.65 -3.28 -17.19
N LEU A 39 -1.76 -3.06 -18.17
CA LEU A 39 -0.49 -2.36 -17.98
C LEU A 39 -0.68 -0.89 -18.31
N VAL A 40 -0.54 0.00 -17.33
CA VAL A 40 -0.66 1.44 -17.55
C VAL A 40 0.71 2.08 -17.43
N ASP A 41 1.31 2.39 -18.56
CA ASP A 41 2.55 3.17 -18.66
C ASP A 41 2.24 4.66 -18.45
N ASP A 42 2.61 5.19 -17.31
CA ASP A 42 2.40 6.58 -16.89
C ASP A 42 3.47 7.53 -17.46
N GLY A 43 3.73 7.40 -18.77
CA GLY A 43 4.70 8.23 -19.47
C GLY A 43 6.14 7.94 -19.07
N SER A 44 6.54 6.68 -19.03
CA SER A 44 7.90 6.28 -18.70
C SER A 44 8.90 6.77 -19.74
N PRO A 45 10.00 7.43 -19.34
CA PRO A 45 11.05 7.89 -20.26
C PRO A 45 12.08 6.80 -20.60
N ASP A 46 11.98 5.61 -19.98
CA ASP A 46 12.83 4.44 -20.21
C ASP A 46 12.16 3.42 -21.16
N GLY A 47 12.69 2.21 -21.27
CA GLY A 47 12.16 1.14 -22.12
C GLY A 47 10.85 0.50 -21.63
N SER A 48 10.26 0.96 -20.54
CA SER A 48 9.08 0.32 -19.93
C SER A 48 7.91 0.18 -20.89
N GLY A 49 7.54 1.25 -21.60
CA GLY A 49 6.42 1.24 -22.55
C GLY A 49 6.63 0.22 -23.69
N LYS A 50 7.85 0.16 -24.24
CA LYS A 50 8.19 -0.80 -25.31
C LYS A 50 8.08 -2.25 -24.82
N ILE A 51 8.54 -2.53 -23.60
CA ILE A 51 8.42 -3.88 -22.99
C ILE A 51 6.95 -4.25 -22.88
N CYS A 52 6.08 -3.36 -22.41
CA CYS A 52 4.64 -3.61 -22.31
C CYS A 52 4.04 -4.01 -23.68
N ASP A 53 4.36 -3.26 -24.74
CA ASP A 53 3.88 -3.53 -26.10
C ASP A 53 4.37 -4.88 -26.64
N GLU A 54 5.61 -5.26 -26.33
CA GLU A 54 6.18 -6.54 -26.74
C GLU A 54 5.47 -7.72 -26.07
N TYR A 55 5.07 -7.57 -24.81
CA TYR A 55 4.28 -8.60 -24.12
C TYR A 55 2.82 -8.66 -24.59
N ALA A 56 2.20 -7.52 -24.89
CA ALA A 56 0.83 -7.49 -25.43
C ALA A 56 0.70 -8.16 -26.79
N LYS A 57 1.77 -8.20 -27.59
CA LYS A 57 1.81 -8.96 -28.86
C LYS A 57 1.87 -10.49 -28.65
N LYS A 58 2.26 -10.95 -27.46
CA LYS A 58 2.48 -12.37 -27.15
C LYS A 58 1.33 -12.99 -26.34
N ASP A 59 0.51 -12.17 -25.67
CA ASP A 59 -0.58 -12.65 -24.82
C ASP A 59 -1.79 -11.70 -24.92
N ASP A 60 -2.88 -12.19 -25.50
CA ASP A 60 -4.11 -11.43 -25.77
C ASP A 60 -4.83 -10.96 -24.50
N ARG A 61 -4.47 -11.49 -23.34
CA ARG A 61 -5.00 -11.04 -22.03
C ARG A 61 -4.41 -9.72 -21.60
N ILE A 62 -3.31 -9.26 -22.22
CA ILE A 62 -2.61 -8.02 -21.87
C ILE A 62 -3.19 -6.85 -22.64
N LYS A 63 -3.57 -5.81 -21.93
CA LYS A 63 -3.97 -4.51 -22.46
C LYS A 63 -2.98 -3.46 -22.01
N VAL A 64 -2.45 -2.68 -22.94
CA VAL A 64 -1.51 -1.58 -22.64
C VAL A 64 -2.19 -0.23 -22.82
N ILE A 65 -1.96 0.67 -21.89
CA ILE A 65 -2.34 2.07 -21.98
C ILE A 65 -1.10 2.94 -21.78
N HIS A 66 -0.78 3.74 -22.78
CA HIS A 66 0.21 4.81 -22.64
C HIS A 66 -0.49 6.13 -22.35
N LYS A 67 -0.02 6.87 -21.36
CA LYS A 67 -0.57 8.19 -21.01
C LYS A 67 0.54 9.15 -20.57
N GLU A 68 0.27 10.43 -20.61
CA GLU A 68 1.14 11.41 -19.99
C GLU A 68 1.26 11.18 -18.49
N ASN A 69 2.46 11.46 -17.95
CA ASN A 69 2.73 11.24 -16.52
C ASN A 69 1.78 12.07 -15.64
N GLY A 70 0.96 11.37 -14.87
CA GLY A 70 0.01 11.94 -13.92
C GLY A 70 0.13 11.34 -12.51
N GLY A 71 1.11 10.46 -12.32
CA GLY A 71 1.37 9.74 -11.07
C GLY A 71 0.52 8.48 -10.89
N VAL A 72 0.92 7.65 -9.94
CA VAL A 72 0.37 6.31 -9.69
C VAL A 72 -1.15 6.28 -9.53
N SER A 73 -1.74 7.28 -8.88
CA SER A 73 -3.20 7.41 -8.73
C SER A 73 -3.91 7.57 -10.06
N SER A 74 -3.34 8.41 -10.94
CA SER A 74 -3.87 8.64 -12.30
C SER A 74 -3.80 7.37 -13.14
N ALA A 75 -2.68 6.64 -13.08
CA ALA A 75 -2.51 5.37 -13.78
C ALA A 75 -3.52 4.32 -13.29
N ARG A 76 -3.64 4.14 -11.97
CA ARG A 76 -4.61 3.18 -11.40
C ARG A 76 -6.06 3.53 -11.71
N ASN A 77 -6.44 4.81 -11.64
CA ASN A 77 -7.79 5.25 -12.02
C ASN A 77 -8.07 4.98 -13.50
N LYS A 78 -7.08 5.21 -14.39
CA LYS A 78 -7.24 4.91 -15.81
C LYS A 78 -7.50 3.42 -16.06
N ALA A 79 -6.85 2.54 -15.30
CA ALA A 79 -7.14 1.11 -15.36
C ALA A 79 -8.54 0.77 -14.83
N LEU A 80 -9.01 1.42 -13.76
CA LEU A 80 -10.37 1.23 -13.22
C LEU A 80 -11.47 1.55 -14.23
N GLU A 81 -11.26 2.52 -15.13
CA GLU A 81 -12.22 2.89 -16.18
C GLU A 81 -12.44 1.77 -17.20
N ILE A 82 -11.39 0.99 -17.51
CA ILE A 82 -11.44 -0.03 -18.57
C ILE A 82 -11.49 -1.47 -18.05
N ALA A 83 -11.29 -1.68 -16.75
CA ALA A 83 -11.36 -2.99 -16.14
C ALA A 83 -12.75 -3.61 -16.32
N THR A 84 -12.77 -4.88 -16.75
CA THR A 84 -13.99 -5.64 -17.04
C THR A 84 -14.18 -6.86 -16.14
N GLY A 85 -13.20 -7.17 -15.30
CA GLY A 85 -13.28 -8.27 -14.35
C GLY A 85 -14.29 -8.01 -13.24
N LYS A 86 -14.86 -9.08 -12.70
CA LYS A 86 -15.67 -9.00 -11.48
C LYS A 86 -14.81 -8.58 -10.29
N TRP A 87 -13.58 -9.06 -10.26
CA TRP A 87 -12.58 -8.80 -9.24
C TRP A 87 -11.40 -8.00 -9.78
N LEU A 88 -10.74 -7.28 -8.89
CA LEU A 88 -9.62 -6.43 -9.20
C LEU A 88 -8.47 -6.66 -8.22
N VAL A 89 -7.24 -6.80 -8.73
CA VAL A 89 -6.00 -6.82 -7.95
C VAL A 89 -5.03 -5.78 -8.49
N PHE A 90 -4.29 -5.12 -7.60
CA PHE A 90 -3.24 -4.17 -7.99
C PHE A 90 -1.86 -4.78 -7.77
N VAL A 91 -0.95 -4.48 -8.70
CA VAL A 91 0.46 -4.86 -8.61
C VAL A 91 1.32 -3.63 -8.87
N ASP A 92 2.34 -3.40 -8.06
CA ASP A 92 3.28 -2.32 -8.28
C ASP A 92 4.34 -2.72 -9.31
N GLY A 93 4.80 -1.77 -10.13
CA GLY A 93 5.63 -2.01 -11.32
C GLY A 93 7.02 -2.60 -11.06
N ASP A 94 7.46 -2.68 -9.81
CA ASP A 94 8.75 -3.25 -9.39
C ASP A 94 8.64 -4.57 -8.61
N ASP A 95 7.42 -5.07 -8.40
CA ASP A 95 7.12 -6.27 -7.64
C ASP A 95 6.83 -7.50 -8.53
N TRP A 96 6.48 -8.65 -7.94
CA TRP A 96 6.02 -9.84 -8.66
C TRP A 96 5.15 -10.73 -7.79
N LEU A 97 4.45 -11.69 -8.41
CA LEU A 97 3.45 -12.53 -7.76
C LEU A 97 3.92 -13.99 -7.63
N GLU A 98 3.43 -14.70 -6.62
CA GLU A 98 3.47 -16.15 -6.59
C GLU A 98 2.46 -16.73 -7.61
N PRO A 99 2.68 -17.94 -8.13
CA PRO A 99 1.83 -18.51 -9.18
C PRO A 99 0.35 -18.63 -8.80
N ASP A 100 0.04 -18.82 -7.53
CA ASP A 100 -1.32 -19.02 -7.00
C ASP A 100 -1.90 -17.74 -6.36
N CYS A 101 -1.33 -16.57 -6.65
CA CYS A 101 -1.75 -15.31 -6.02
C CYS A 101 -3.22 -14.98 -6.29
N VAL A 102 -3.65 -15.02 -7.55
CA VAL A 102 -5.04 -14.71 -7.92
C VAL A 102 -6.01 -15.73 -7.34
N GLU A 103 -5.69 -17.00 -7.43
CA GLU A 103 -6.50 -18.09 -6.87
C GLU A 103 -6.68 -17.93 -5.35
N TYR A 104 -5.60 -17.66 -4.66
CA TYR A 104 -5.65 -17.41 -3.22
C TYR A 104 -6.47 -16.18 -2.85
N MET A 105 -6.33 -15.08 -3.58
CA MET A 105 -7.11 -13.87 -3.34
C MET A 105 -8.61 -14.07 -3.57
N LEU A 106 -8.98 -14.82 -4.61
CA LEU A 106 -10.38 -15.23 -4.87
C LEU A 106 -10.92 -16.10 -3.72
N ARG A 107 -10.11 -17.03 -3.25
CA ARG A 107 -10.47 -17.89 -2.11
C ARG A 107 -10.83 -17.06 -0.87
N LEU A 108 -10.07 -15.98 -0.56
CA LEU A 108 -10.35 -15.11 0.59
C LEU A 108 -11.76 -14.50 0.50
N VAL A 109 -12.15 -13.97 -0.65
CA VAL A 109 -13.45 -13.29 -0.81
C VAL A 109 -14.61 -14.28 -0.90
N HIS A 110 -14.41 -15.46 -1.49
CA HIS A 110 -15.46 -16.49 -1.59
C HIS A 110 -15.74 -17.16 -0.26
N GLU A 111 -14.72 -17.63 0.48
CA GLU A 111 -14.92 -18.29 1.77
C GLU A 111 -15.51 -17.35 2.83
N THR A 112 -15.31 -16.05 2.69
CA THR A 112 -15.82 -15.05 3.65
C THR A 112 -17.03 -14.28 3.16
N ASN A 113 -17.48 -14.51 1.92
CA ASN A 113 -18.53 -13.75 1.24
C ASN A 113 -18.31 -12.23 1.37
N SER A 114 -17.11 -11.77 0.97
CA SER A 114 -16.64 -10.39 1.17
C SER A 114 -16.42 -9.67 -0.15
N GLU A 115 -16.60 -8.34 -0.17
CA GLU A 115 -16.30 -7.48 -1.33
C GLU A 115 -14.82 -7.11 -1.43
N MET A 116 -14.06 -7.36 -0.36
CA MET A 116 -12.63 -7.08 -0.27
C MET A 116 -11.92 -8.23 0.45
N GLY A 117 -10.76 -8.63 -0.08
CA GLY A 117 -9.87 -9.58 0.57
C GLY A 117 -8.45 -9.06 0.70
N MET A 118 -7.71 -9.52 1.70
CA MET A 118 -6.30 -9.16 1.88
C MET A 118 -5.49 -10.28 2.52
N SER A 119 -4.22 -10.42 2.11
CA SER A 119 -3.25 -11.16 2.91
C SER A 119 -2.50 -10.22 3.85
N LEU A 120 -2.32 -10.67 5.10
CA LEU A 120 -1.60 -9.89 6.12
C LEU A 120 -0.09 -9.85 5.89
N ASN A 121 0.43 -10.79 5.09
CA ASN A 121 1.86 -10.99 4.90
C ASN A 121 2.23 -10.97 3.43
N ASN A 122 3.47 -10.65 3.16
CA ASN A 122 4.07 -10.71 1.84
C ASN A 122 5.52 -11.22 1.95
N PHE A 123 6.03 -11.76 0.87
CA PHE A 123 7.46 -11.98 0.74
C PHE A 123 8.19 -10.66 0.58
N THR A 124 9.43 -10.63 1.01
CA THR A 124 10.37 -9.56 0.69
C THR A 124 11.70 -10.19 0.28
N THR A 125 12.63 -9.41 -0.23
CA THR A 125 14.00 -9.92 -0.48
C THR A 125 14.66 -10.45 0.78
N ARG A 126 14.27 -9.98 1.98
CA ARG A 126 14.81 -10.42 3.28
C ARG A 126 14.03 -11.55 3.94
N ASP A 127 12.79 -11.77 3.59
CA ASP A 127 11.90 -12.75 4.20
C ASP A 127 11.23 -13.60 3.13
N ARG A 128 11.80 -14.79 2.92
CA ARG A 128 11.34 -15.80 1.93
C ARG A 128 10.62 -16.99 2.57
N ASN A 129 10.39 -16.96 3.89
CA ASN A 129 9.70 -18.04 4.59
C ASN A 129 8.19 -17.92 4.41
N GLN A 130 7.52 -19.00 3.99
CA GLN A 130 6.07 -19.04 3.90
C GLN A 130 5.44 -19.18 5.28
N ILE A 131 4.23 -18.65 5.44
CA ILE A 131 3.39 -18.87 6.62
C ILE A 131 2.78 -20.27 6.53
N VAL A 132 3.04 -21.11 7.52
CA VAL A 132 2.58 -22.51 7.56
C VAL A 132 1.08 -22.60 7.94
N ASN A 133 0.64 -21.77 8.88
CA ASN A 133 -0.75 -21.71 9.35
C ASN A 133 -1.49 -20.57 8.65
N ASP A 134 -2.23 -20.92 7.60
CA ASP A 134 -3.07 -19.99 6.85
C ASP A 134 -4.53 -20.21 7.20
N GLU A 135 -4.97 -19.54 8.26
CA GLU A 135 -6.35 -19.49 8.66
C GLU A 135 -7.02 -18.28 7.99
N ILE A 136 -8.13 -18.53 7.29
CA ILE A 136 -8.94 -17.46 6.68
C ILE A 136 -9.94 -16.96 7.72
N GLU A 137 -9.91 -15.67 7.96
CA GLU A 137 -10.76 -14.95 8.91
C GLU A 137 -11.71 -14.00 8.16
N THR A 138 -12.93 -13.86 8.68
CA THR A 138 -13.84 -12.77 8.29
C THR A 138 -13.71 -11.63 9.28
N TRP A 139 -13.27 -10.47 8.80
CA TRP A 139 -13.15 -9.29 9.66
C TRP A 139 -14.30 -8.32 9.43
N SER A 140 -14.72 -7.65 10.54
CA SER A 140 -15.62 -6.51 10.41
C SER A 140 -14.92 -5.33 9.72
N PRO A 141 -15.67 -4.45 9.04
CA PRO A 141 -15.16 -3.21 8.42
C PRO A 141 -14.32 -2.37 9.39
N GLU A 142 -14.79 -2.20 10.61
CA GLU A 142 -14.06 -1.45 11.65
C GLU A 142 -12.72 -2.10 12.00
N LYS A 143 -12.70 -3.45 12.23
CA LYS A 143 -11.46 -4.18 12.54
C LYS A 143 -10.44 -4.02 11.43
N ALA A 144 -10.87 -4.16 10.18
CA ALA A 144 -10.01 -4.02 9.01
C ALA A 144 -9.45 -2.59 8.87
N ALA A 145 -10.31 -1.57 8.89
CA ALA A 145 -9.91 -0.16 8.80
C ALA A 145 -8.95 0.25 9.93
N CYS A 146 -9.25 -0.12 11.17
CA CYS A 146 -8.37 0.14 12.32
C CYS A 146 -6.99 -0.53 12.14
N THR A 147 -6.96 -1.80 11.71
CA THR A 147 -5.70 -2.54 11.54
C THR A 147 -4.83 -1.94 10.46
N MET A 148 -5.42 -1.44 9.36
CA MET A 148 -4.70 -0.73 8.29
C MET A 148 -4.11 0.60 8.74
N LEU A 149 -4.73 1.28 9.71
CA LEU A 149 -4.22 2.53 10.26
C LEU A 149 -3.09 2.31 11.27
N TYR A 150 -3.01 1.13 11.89
CA TYR A 150 -1.91 0.77 12.79
C TYR A 150 -0.71 0.16 12.04
N PRO A 151 0.48 0.06 12.67
CA PRO A 151 1.71 -0.36 12.00
C PRO A 151 1.82 -1.89 11.86
N TYR A 152 0.72 -2.56 11.54
CA TYR A 152 0.66 -4.02 11.49
C TYR A 152 0.58 -4.56 10.07
N LEU A 153 0.20 -3.72 9.11
CA LEU A 153 0.02 -4.09 7.71
C LEU A 153 0.72 -3.11 6.77
N ALA A 154 1.03 -3.59 5.58
CA ALA A 154 1.39 -2.71 4.48
C ALA A 154 0.15 -1.93 4.01
N ILE A 155 0.30 -0.62 3.87
CA ILE A 155 -0.78 0.32 3.53
C ILE A 155 -0.97 0.55 2.03
N GLY A 156 -0.34 -0.26 1.18
CA GLY A 156 -0.56 -0.27 -0.27
C GLY A 156 -1.84 -0.99 -0.67
N CYS A 157 -2.34 -0.71 -1.87
CA CYS A 157 -3.47 -1.43 -2.46
C CYS A 157 -3.09 -2.82 -2.99
N TRP A 158 -1.80 -3.08 -3.18
CA TRP A 158 -1.28 -4.39 -3.54
C TRP A 158 -1.53 -5.42 -2.42
N ASN A 159 -1.39 -6.72 -2.74
CA ASN A 159 -1.68 -7.83 -1.81
C ASN A 159 -3.14 -7.83 -1.30
N LYS A 160 -4.05 -7.31 -2.12
CA LYS A 160 -5.49 -7.20 -1.85
C LYS A 160 -6.29 -7.44 -3.12
N ILE A 161 -7.53 -7.91 -2.93
CA ILE A 161 -8.52 -8.08 -3.98
C ILE A 161 -9.77 -7.29 -3.65
N PHE A 162 -10.44 -6.76 -4.67
CA PHE A 162 -11.64 -5.94 -4.51
C PHE A 162 -12.69 -6.34 -5.56
N SER A 163 -13.95 -6.34 -5.19
CA SER A 163 -15.05 -6.38 -6.16
C SER A 163 -15.06 -5.08 -6.96
N LEU A 164 -14.98 -5.15 -8.29
CA LEU A 164 -15.00 -3.96 -9.15
C LEU A 164 -16.37 -3.25 -9.09
N GLN A 165 -17.45 -4.01 -9.03
CA GLN A 165 -18.80 -3.45 -8.88
C GLN A 165 -18.93 -2.68 -7.56
N PHE A 166 -18.49 -3.26 -6.46
CA PHE A 166 -18.46 -2.62 -5.14
C PHE A 166 -17.70 -1.28 -5.15
N LEU A 167 -16.51 -1.25 -5.78
CA LEU A 167 -15.74 -0.01 -5.92
C LEU A 167 -16.50 1.06 -6.71
N LYS A 168 -17.15 0.68 -7.81
CA LYS A 168 -17.93 1.59 -8.66
C LYS A 168 -19.18 2.12 -7.96
N GLU A 169 -19.96 1.26 -7.32
CA GLU A 169 -21.19 1.64 -6.59
C GLU A 169 -20.92 2.63 -5.45
N ASN A 170 -19.76 2.50 -4.79
CA ASN A 170 -19.37 3.37 -3.69
C ASN A 170 -18.44 4.52 -4.12
N ASN A 171 -18.22 4.72 -5.43
CA ASN A 171 -17.35 5.75 -6.00
C ASN A 171 -15.92 5.76 -5.39
N ILE A 172 -15.38 4.57 -5.10
CA ILE A 172 -14.06 4.41 -4.48
C ILE A 172 -12.98 4.47 -5.56
N THR A 173 -12.21 5.56 -5.56
CA THR A 173 -11.14 5.84 -6.52
C THR A 173 -9.90 6.39 -5.81
N PHE A 174 -8.78 6.47 -6.53
CA PHE A 174 -7.57 7.09 -6.01
C PHE A 174 -7.66 8.61 -6.11
N THR A 175 -7.76 9.31 -4.98
CA THR A 175 -8.00 10.75 -4.92
C THR A 175 -6.75 11.58 -4.57
N HIS A 176 -5.65 10.94 -4.22
CA HIS A 176 -4.40 11.59 -3.83
C HIS A 176 -3.33 11.42 -4.91
N LYS A 177 -2.58 12.51 -5.18
CA LYS A 177 -1.53 12.49 -6.21
C LYS A 177 -0.22 11.86 -5.74
N LEU A 178 0.08 11.90 -4.43
CA LEU A 178 1.35 11.44 -3.85
C LEU A 178 1.09 10.80 -2.48
N SER A 179 2.07 10.13 -1.94
CA SER A 179 2.16 9.43 -0.65
C SER A 179 0.90 9.38 0.22
N GLY A 180 0.36 8.18 0.43
CA GLY A 180 -0.85 7.95 1.21
C GLY A 180 -2.10 7.65 0.38
N GLU A 181 -2.01 7.67 -0.96
CA GLU A 181 -3.10 7.36 -1.88
C GLU A 181 -3.65 5.94 -1.66
N GLY A 182 -2.75 4.97 -1.53
CA GLY A 182 -3.12 3.59 -1.25
C GLY A 182 -3.83 3.45 0.09
N MET A 183 -3.38 4.17 1.14
CA MET A 183 -4.03 4.14 2.44
C MET A 183 -5.44 4.72 2.39
N VAL A 184 -5.66 5.85 1.71
CA VAL A 184 -7.00 6.43 1.55
C VAL A 184 -7.92 5.42 0.87
N PHE A 185 -7.46 4.84 -0.24
CA PHE A 185 -8.22 3.86 -1.02
C PHE A 185 -8.63 2.64 -0.18
N ILE A 186 -7.66 1.97 0.46
CA ILE A 186 -7.94 0.72 1.20
C ILE A 186 -8.75 0.93 2.47
N VAL A 187 -8.52 2.02 3.20
CA VAL A 187 -9.28 2.32 4.43
C VAL A 187 -10.71 2.75 4.09
N THR A 188 -10.90 3.46 2.97
CA THR A 188 -12.24 3.77 2.46
C THR A 188 -12.95 2.49 2.03
N ALA A 189 -12.32 1.64 1.22
CA ALA A 189 -12.92 0.38 0.79
C ALA A 189 -13.31 -0.50 1.98
N ALA A 190 -12.43 -0.65 2.98
CA ALA A 190 -12.73 -1.44 4.16
C ALA A 190 -13.94 -0.92 4.96
N GLN A 191 -14.19 0.39 5.01
CA GLN A 191 -15.33 0.95 5.73
C GLN A 191 -16.67 0.74 5.01
N TYR A 192 -16.66 0.64 3.69
CA TYR A 192 -17.88 0.41 2.89
C TYR A 192 -18.19 -1.08 2.70
N ALA A 193 -17.22 -1.97 2.82
CA ALA A 193 -17.42 -3.42 2.68
C ALA A 193 -18.32 -3.96 3.81
N ASN A 194 -19.14 -4.97 3.51
CA ASN A 194 -19.90 -5.68 4.54
C ASN A 194 -18.96 -6.53 5.41
N HIS A 195 -18.01 -7.19 4.77
CA HIS A 195 -16.95 -7.97 5.40
C HIS A 195 -15.64 -7.82 4.64
N VAL A 196 -14.52 -8.16 5.30
CA VAL A 196 -13.20 -8.23 4.69
C VAL A 196 -12.64 -9.63 4.93
N GLY A 197 -12.37 -10.35 3.85
CA GLY A 197 -11.70 -11.65 3.88
C GLY A 197 -10.22 -11.51 4.16
N VAL A 198 -9.71 -12.20 5.16
CA VAL A 198 -8.33 -12.01 5.62
C VAL A 198 -7.62 -13.35 5.73
N GLY A 199 -6.51 -13.48 5.03
CA GLY A 199 -5.63 -14.63 5.13
C GLY A 199 -4.21 -14.23 5.53
N ARG A 200 -3.34 -15.21 5.69
CA ARG A 200 -1.97 -14.99 6.20
C ARG A 200 -0.89 -15.44 5.24
N ARG A 201 -1.23 -16.28 4.27
CA ARG A 201 -0.30 -16.82 3.28
C ARG A 201 0.34 -15.69 2.47
N LYS A 202 1.63 -15.79 2.22
CA LYS A 202 2.36 -14.86 1.37
C LYS A 202 2.20 -15.28 -0.09
N VAL A 203 1.63 -14.41 -0.90
CA VAL A 203 1.41 -14.61 -2.34
C VAL A 203 1.91 -13.44 -3.18
N TYR A 204 2.41 -12.40 -2.54
CA TYR A 204 2.94 -11.18 -3.14
C TYR A 204 4.39 -10.98 -2.75
N ASN A 205 5.23 -10.59 -3.71
CA ASN A 205 6.65 -10.36 -3.51
C ASN A 205 6.97 -8.87 -3.61
N TYR A 206 7.20 -8.25 -2.46
CA TYR A 206 7.57 -6.85 -2.35
C TYR A 206 9.09 -6.67 -2.45
N ARG A 207 9.54 -5.87 -3.41
CA ARG A 207 10.96 -5.61 -3.65
C ARG A 207 11.52 -4.54 -2.70
N LEU A 208 12.62 -4.85 -2.02
CA LEU A 208 13.31 -3.91 -1.12
C LEU A 208 14.57 -3.28 -1.73
N ASN A 209 15.13 -3.89 -2.78
CA ASN A 209 16.39 -3.47 -3.40
C ASN A 209 16.19 -2.59 -4.67
N ASN A 210 15.16 -1.76 -4.68
CA ASN A 210 14.95 -0.78 -5.73
C ASN A 210 15.39 0.62 -5.26
N GLU A 211 16.56 1.10 -5.75
CA GLU A 211 17.07 2.44 -5.44
C GLU A 211 16.18 3.55 -5.97
N ASN A 212 15.39 3.28 -7.00
CA ASN A 212 14.47 4.24 -7.61
C ASN A 212 13.07 4.25 -6.98
N SER A 213 12.83 3.38 -6.00
CA SER A 213 11.56 3.36 -5.28
C SER A 213 11.26 4.72 -4.64
N ALA A 214 10.00 5.11 -4.66
CA ALA A 214 9.54 6.31 -3.96
C ALA A 214 9.85 6.27 -2.45
N MET A 215 9.96 5.07 -1.87
CA MET A 215 10.27 4.88 -0.45
C MET A 215 11.76 5.02 -0.10
N THR A 216 12.67 4.96 -1.08
CA THR A 216 14.11 5.13 -0.88
C THR A 216 14.58 6.56 -1.09
N LYS A 217 13.87 7.35 -1.90
CA LYS A 217 14.16 8.76 -2.18
C LYS A 217 13.35 9.66 -1.24
N TYR A 218 13.91 9.95 -0.07
CA TYR A 218 13.25 10.81 0.92
C TYR A 218 12.97 12.22 0.40
N ARG A 219 11.74 12.69 0.61
CA ARG A 219 11.30 14.06 0.33
C ARG A 219 10.35 14.50 1.44
N VAL A 220 10.47 15.75 1.89
CA VAL A 220 9.65 16.29 2.99
C VAL A 220 8.17 16.29 2.64
N GLU A 221 7.86 16.52 1.37
CA GLU A 221 6.48 16.51 0.83
C GLU A 221 5.76 15.18 1.09
N MET A 222 6.47 14.05 1.14
CA MET A 222 5.86 12.75 1.48
C MET A 222 5.15 12.80 2.84
N GLY A 223 5.76 13.48 3.82
CA GLY A 223 5.17 13.64 5.14
C GLY A 223 3.93 14.53 5.13
N THR A 224 3.97 15.65 4.41
CA THR A 224 2.82 16.57 4.29
C THR A 224 1.67 15.95 3.51
N TYR A 225 1.94 15.18 2.45
CA TYR A 225 0.90 14.45 1.72
C TYR A 225 0.30 13.33 2.56
N ALA A 226 1.13 12.55 3.27
CA ALA A 226 0.63 11.53 4.20
C ALA A 226 -0.24 12.15 5.32
N GLN A 227 0.09 13.36 5.78
CA GLN A 227 -0.73 14.09 6.75
C GLN A 227 -2.07 14.52 6.15
N LYS A 228 -2.09 15.00 4.90
CA LYS A 228 -3.34 15.31 4.18
C LYS A 228 -4.20 14.07 4.00
N ALA A 229 -3.59 12.93 3.63
CA ALA A 229 -4.28 11.66 3.45
C ALA A 229 -4.99 11.19 4.73
N ILE A 230 -4.31 11.17 5.87
CA ILE A 230 -4.95 10.74 7.12
C ILE A 230 -5.99 11.74 7.63
N ASN A 231 -5.79 13.04 7.45
CA ASN A 231 -6.79 14.04 7.79
C ASN A 231 -8.05 13.87 6.92
N LYS A 232 -7.90 13.58 5.61
CA LYS A 232 -9.01 13.25 4.72
C LYS A 232 -9.76 12.02 5.24
N ILE A 233 -9.06 10.91 5.51
CA ILE A 233 -9.68 9.71 6.07
C ILE A 233 -10.50 10.06 7.30
N LYS A 234 -9.91 10.81 8.26
CA LYS A 234 -10.59 11.16 9.50
C LYS A 234 -11.82 12.05 9.30
N SER A 235 -11.77 12.99 8.35
CA SER A 235 -12.90 13.88 8.05
C SER A 235 -14.05 13.18 7.32
N GLU A 236 -13.73 12.11 6.56
CA GLU A 236 -14.67 11.38 5.71
C GLU A 236 -15.02 9.98 6.28
N LEU A 237 -14.83 9.75 7.59
CA LEU A 237 -15.18 8.47 8.22
C LEU A 237 -16.66 8.15 8.02
N VAL A 238 -16.92 6.97 7.46
CA VAL A 238 -18.25 6.33 7.39
C VAL A 238 -18.58 5.71 8.75
N ILE A 239 -17.64 4.94 9.29
CA ILE A 239 -17.72 4.31 10.62
C ILE A 239 -17.16 5.29 11.66
N LYS A 240 -18.02 5.91 12.46
CA LYS A 240 -17.64 6.96 13.43
C LYS A 240 -17.56 6.43 14.86
N THR A 241 -16.87 5.29 15.06
CA THR A 241 -16.67 4.74 16.40
C THR A 241 -15.46 5.37 17.09
N PRO A 242 -15.43 5.41 18.43
CA PRO A 242 -14.27 5.85 19.19
C PRO A 242 -13.00 5.08 18.81
N ARG A 243 -13.12 3.78 18.50
CA ARG A 243 -11.98 2.92 18.11
C ARG A 243 -11.33 3.37 16.82
N LEU A 244 -12.11 3.63 15.76
CA LEU A 244 -11.59 4.08 14.48
C LEU A 244 -11.09 5.53 14.53
N ILE A 245 -11.78 6.42 15.27
CA ILE A 245 -11.32 7.79 15.51
C ILE A 245 -9.96 7.78 16.21
N ASN A 246 -9.79 6.96 17.26
CA ASN A 246 -8.52 6.82 17.97
C ASN A 246 -7.40 6.25 17.09
N ALA A 247 -7.72 5.34 16.15
CA ALA A 247 -6.76 4.85 15.17
C ALA A 247 -6.29 5.96 14.22
N CYS A 248 -7.21 6.83 13.75
CA CYS A 248 -6.85 8.01 12.97
C CYS A 248 -5.98 8.98 13.79
N ASP A 249 -6.31 9.27 15.04
CA ASP A 249 -5.54 10.16 15.90
C ASP A 249 -4.13 9.65 16.16
N TRP A 250 -3.99 8.34 16.35
CA TRP A 250 -2.69 7.72 16.46
C TRP A 250 -1.88 7.85 15.15
N HIS A 251 -2.51 7.63 14.00
CA HIS A 251 -1.84 7.75 12.70
C HIS A 251 -1.42 9.20 12.41
N ILE A 252 -2.24 10.18 12.79
CA ILE A 252 -1.90 11.61 12.73
C ILE A 252 -0.64 11.90 13.56
N TRP A 253 -0.59 11.43 14.79
CA TRP A 253 0.59 11.56 15.64
C TRP A 253 1.83 10.89 15.02
N LYS A 254 1.68 9.66 14.50
CA LYS A 254 2.75 8.94 13.80
C LYS A 254 3.29 9.74 12.61
N ASN A 255 2.40 10.39 11.85
CA ASN A 255 2.78 11.16 10.67
C ASN A 255 3.59 12.42 10.99
N TYR A 256 3.31 13.11 12.10
CA TYR A 256 4.19 14.20 12.54
C TYR A 256 5.61 13.69 12.80
N ASN A 257 5.76 12.52 13.39
CA ASN A 257 7.07 11.90 13.61
C ASN A 257 7.72 11.42 12.32
N PHE A 258 6.94 10.95 11.34
CA PHE A 258 7.44 10.62 10.02
C PHE A 258 7.93 11.86 9.25
N THR A 259 7.19 12.97 9.29
CA THR A 259 7.61 14.24 8.69
C THR A 259 8.89 14.77 9.34
N LEU A 260 8.99 14.69 10.66
CA LEU A 260 10.22 15.03 11.39
C LEU A 260 11.41 14.18 10.95
N PHE A 261 11.18 12.87 10.77
CA PHE A 261 12.19 11.96 10.23
C PHE A 261 12.64 12.37 8.82
N LEU A 262 11.72 12.72 7.92
CA LEU A 262 12.04 13.16 6.56
C LEU A 262 12.87 14.44 6.55
N ILE A 263 12.53 15.45 7.37
CA ILE A 263 13.31 16.68 7.50
C ILE A 263 14.75 16.39 7.96
N ILE A 264 14.91 15.42 8.87
CA ILE A 264 16.24 15.00 9.35
C ILE A 264 16.97 14.19 8.27
N ALA A 265 16.28 13.34 7.56
CA ALA A 265 16.86 12.45 6.54
C ALA A 265 17.37 13.21 5.31
N THR A 266 16.70 14.32 4.96
CA THR A 266 17.06 15.22 3.84
C THR A 266 17.99 16.37 4.27
N ASP A 267 18.34 16.46 5.55
CA ASP A 267 19.12 17.57 6.15
C ASP A 267 18.54 18.97 5.86
N SER A 268 17.22 19.06 5.67
CA SER A 268 16.52 20.27 5.25
C SER A 268 15.85 21.05 6.39
N LYS A 269 16.42 20.97 7.61
CA LYS A 269 15.85 21.62 8.79
C LYS A 269 15.77 23.15 8.67
N LYS A 270 16.75 23.77 8.04
CA LYS A 270 16.80 25.24 7.90
C LYS A 270 15.66 25.71 7.01
N GLU A 271 15.49 25.07 5.86
CA GLU A 271 14.46 25.36 4.86
C GLU A 271 13.04 25.05 5.38
N ASN A 272 12.92 24.07 6.27
CA ASN A 272 11.64 23.59 6.82
C ASN A 272 11.46 23.89 8.31
N ILE A 273 12.04 25.00 8.82
CA ILE A 273 12.09 25.28 10.27
C ILE A 273 10.70 25.42 10.91
N ALA A 274 9.73 26.00 10.20
CA ALA A 274 8.36 26.12 10.69
C ALA A 274 7.69 24.76 10.83
N LEU A 275 7.79 23.91 9.80
CA LEU A 275 7.26 22.55 9.80
C LEU A 275 7.95 21.67 10.85
N TYR A 276 9.26 21.80 11.01
CA TYR A 276 10.03 21.10 12.05
C TYR A 276 9.51 21.43 13.45
N LYS A 277 9.30 22.73 13.76
CA LYS A 277 8.73 23.18 15.04
C LYS A 277 7.30 22.67 15.23
N ASP A 278 6.49 22.71 14.19
CA ASP A 278 5.11 22.19 14.20
C ASP A 278 5.08 20.70 14.50
N CYS A 279 5.94 19.89 13.85
CA CYS A 279 6.06 18.47 14.15
C CYS A 279 6.40 18.20 15.61
N LEU A 280 7.35 18.92 16.20
CA LEU A 280 7.70 18.76 17.61
C LEU A 280 6.58 19.17 18.55
N LYS A 281 5.89 20.29 18.25
CA LYS A 281 4.73 20.76 19.02
C LYS A 281 3.61 19.72 19.02
N ASN A 282 3.23 19.22 17.85
CA ASN A 282 2.16 18.25 17.71
C ASN A 282 2.54 16.86 18.24
N ASN A 283 3.82 16.46 18.11
CA ASN A 283 4.28 15.23 18.78
C ASN A 283 3.99 15.30 20.29
N ARG A 284 4.37 16.38 20.97
CA ARG A 284 4.16 16.55 22.41
C ARG A 284 2.67 16.63 22.77
N ARG A 285 1.90 17.43 22.00
CA ARG A 285 0.49 17.66 22.26
C ARG A 285 -0.36 16.39 22.14
N LEU A 286 -0.10 15.57 21.11
CA LEU A 286 -0.92 14.41 20.79
C LEU A 286 -0.40 13.11 21.42
N PHE A 287 0.84 13.08 21.86
CA PHE A 287 1.53 11.86 22.29
C PHE A 287 0.73 11.01 23.29
N ILE A 288 0.32 11.61 24.42
CA ILE A 288 -0.36 10.88 25.50
C ILE A 288 -1.72 10.37 25.02
N SER A 289 -2.57 11.25 24.48
CA SER A 289 -3.93 10.91 24.06
C SER A 289 -3.95 9.87 22.95
N ALA A 290 -3.11 10.04 21.93
CA ALA A 290 -3.04 9.14 20.79
C ALA A 290 -2.57 7.73 21.20
N ASN A 291 -1.62 7.61 22.13
CA ASN A 291 -1.05 6.31 22.51
C ASN A 291 -1.84 5.58 23.60
N LEU A 292 -2.48 6.29 24.53
CA LEU A 292 -3.32 5.66 25.55
C LEU A 292 -4.59 5.06 24.94
N LYS A 293 -5.24 5.80 24.05
CA LYS A 293 -6.52 5.41 23.44
C LYS A 293 -6.35 4.40 22.27
N ALA A 294 -5.16 4.29 21.70
CA ALA A 294 -4.91 3.40 20.57
C ALA A 294 -4.89 1.92 21.01
N ASP A 295 -5.51 1.07 20.17
CA ASP A 295 -5.52 -0.39 20.32
C ASP A 295 -4.21 -0.99 19.80
N LEU A 296 -3.13 -0.81 20.57
CA LEU A 296 -1.77 -1.19 20.19
C LEU A 296 -1.22 -2.28 21.12
N LYS A 297 -0.42 -3.18 20.54
CA LYS A 297 0.36 -4.15 21.29
C LYS A 297 1.33 -3.43 22.24
N LEU A 298 1.55 -3.99 23.44
CA LEU A 298 2.40 -3.38 24.49
C LEU A 298 3.79 -2.99 23.96
N LYS A 299 4.43 -3.86 23.16
CA LYS A 299 5.73 -3.56 22.53
C LYS A 299 5.70 -2.28 21.67
N THR A 300 4.61 -2.05 20.94
CA THR A 300 4.41 -0.83 20.14
C THR A 300 4.20 0.38 21.03
N LYS A 301 3.44 0.25 22.13
CA LYS A 301 3.25 1.34 23.11
C LYS A 301 4.58 1.76 23.74
N ILE A 302 5.42 0.81 24.14
CA ILE A 302 6.77 1.10 24.67
C ILE A 302 7.64 1.82 23.64
N LYS A 303 7.66 1.34 22.38
CA LYS A 303 8.37 2.03 21.29
C LYS A 303 7.88 3.46 21.11
N ASN A 304 6.58 3.68 21.17
CA ASN A 304 5.97 5.00 21.02
C ASN A 304 6.31 5.93 22.20
N LEU A 305 6.49 5.42 23.42
CA LEU A 305 7.03 6.20 24.55
C LEU A 305 8.39 6.80 24.20
N ILE A 306 9.30 6.00 23.64
CA ILE A 306 10.61 6.48 23.22
C ILE A 306 10.50 7.56 22.16
N ILE A 307 9.61 7.35 21.16
CA ILE A 307 9.38 8.32 20.07
C ILE A 307 8.79 9.64 20.63
N GLY A 308 7.84 9.54 21.55
CA GLY A 308 7.20 10.73 22.15
C GLY A 308 8.15 11.57 22.99
N LEU A 309 8.98 10.90 23.79
CA LEU A 309 9.94 11.59 24.68
C LEU A 309 11.20 12.07 23.94
N PHE A 310 11.71 11.28 22.99
CA PHE A 310 12.98 11.54 22.31
C PHE A 310 12.85 11.49 20.78
N PRO A 311 11.96 12.30 20.16
CA PRO A 311 11.62 12.17 18.74
C PRO A 311 12.81 12.38 17.80
N ILE A 312 13.68 13.34 18.10
CA ILE A 312 14.86 13.66 17.29
C ILE A 312 15.89 12.53 17.35
N TRP A 313 16.17 12.03 18.55
CA TRP A 313 17.10 10.92 18.73
C TRP A 313 16.61 9.68 18.00
N TYR A 314 15.32 9.37 18.16
CA TYR A 314 14.71 8.23 17.50
C TYR A 314 14.78 8.35 15.97
N ALA A 315 14.47 9.53 15.41
CA ALA A 315 14.55 9.77 13.97
C ALA A 315 15.98 9.57 13.44
N LYS A 316 17.01 10.11 14.11
CA LYS A 316 18.41 9.91 13.75
C LYS A 316 18.84 8.44 13.82
N ARG A 317 18.45 7.72 14.88
CA ARG A 317 18.72 6.28 15.03
C ARG A 317 18.04 5.47 13.94
N SER A 318 16.77 5.77 13.64
CA SER A 318 16.01 5.12 12.56
C SER A 318 16.68 5.31 11.21
N LEU A 319 17.12 6.53 10.88
CA LEU A 319 17.85 6.83 9.64
C LEU A 319 19.13 6.01 9.52
N LYS A 320 19.92 5.95 10.59
CA LYS A 320 21.16 5.13 10.62
C LYS A 320 20.87 3.66 10.33
N ASN A 321 19.81 3.11 10.95
CA ASN A 321 19.41 1.71 10.76
C ASN A 321 18.91 1.44 9.34
N GLN A 322 18.10 2.35 8.77
CA GLN A 322 17.57 2.20 7.40
C GLN A 322 18.70 2.27 6.36
N ARG A 323 19.64 3.20 6.51
CA ARG A 323 20.83 3.28 5.62
C ARG A 323 21.69 2.02 5.68
N LYS A 324 21.87 1.42 6.89
CA LYS A 324 22.59 0.16 7.04
C LYS A 324 21.86 -1.00 6.38
N ALA A 325 20.54 -1.03 6.52
CA ALA A 325 19.71 -2.07 5.93
C ALA A 325 19.68 -1.99 4.39
N LEU A 326 19.53 -0.78 3.83
CA LEU A 326 19.56 -0.58 2.37
C LEU A 326 20.91 -0.99 1.77
N LYS A 327 22.03 -0.64 2.43
CA LYS A 327 23.35 -1.10 1.98
C LYS A 327 23.45 -2.62 1.91
N LYS A 328 22.83 -3.33 2.86
CA LYS A 328 22.82 -4.79 2.85
C LYS A 328 21.98 -5.34 1.68
N ASP A 329 20.80 -4.77 1.44
CA ASP A 329 19.89 -5.20 0.34
C ASP A 329 20.50 -5.01 -1.05
N LEU A 330 21.37 -3.99 -1.21
CA LEU A 330 22.05 -3.70 -2.48
C LEU A 330 23.28 -4.58 -2.71
N MET A 331 23.77 -5.27 -1.67
CA MET A 331 24.91 -6.20 -1.77
C MET A 331 24.47 -7.66 -1.98
N GLU A 332 23.20 -7.96 -1.74
CA GLU A 332 22.53 -9.24 -2.01
C GLU A 332 21.83 -9.22 -3.37
#